data_410cd06f6b4a6987100361b01a421ed9
#
_entry.id   410cd06f6b4a6987100361b01a421ed9
#
_cell.length_a   1.000
_cell.length_b   1.000
_cell.length_c   1.000
_cell.angle_alpha   90.00
_cell.angle_beta   90.00
_cell.angle_gamma   90.00
#
_symmetry.space_group_name_H-M   'P 1'
#
loop_
_entity.id
_entity.type
_entity.pdbx_description
1 polymer ?
#
loop_
_entity_poly.entity_id
_entity_poly.type
_entity_poly.pdbx_seq_one_letter_code
_entity_poly.pdbx_strand_id
1 'polypeptide(L)'
;MKKLTCFKAYDIRGKLGEELNEDIAWRIGRAYGEFLKPKTIVLGGDVRLTSGTLKLALAKGLQDAGVDVLDIGMSGTEEIYFATFHLGVDGGIEVTASHNPMDYNGMKLVREGARPISGDTGLRDVQRLAEANDFPPVDETKRGRYQQINLRDAYVDHLFGYINVKNLTPLKLVINSGNGAAGPVVDAIEARFKALGAPVELIKVHNTPDGNFPNGIPNPLLPECRDDTRNAVIKHGADMGIAFDGDFDRCFLFDEKGQFIEGYYIVGLLAEAFLEKNPGAKIIHDPRLSWNTVDVVTAAGGTPVMSKTGHAFIKERMRKEDAIYGGEMSAHHYFCDFAYCDSGMIPWLLVAELVCLKGKTLGELVRDRMAAFPASGEINSKLAHPVEAINRVEQYFSREALAVDRTDGISMTFADWRFNLRSSNTEPVVRLNVESRGDVPLMEEKTKLILELLNK
;
A
#
# COMPACT_ATOMS: atom_id res chain seq x y z
N MET A 1 -3.64 31.06 15.59
CA MET A 1 -2.85 29.84 15.36
C MET A 1 -2.79 29.56 13.86
N LYS A 2 -1.59 29.33 13.30
CA LYS A 2 -1.47 28.96 11.88
C LYS A 2 -1.85 27.48 11.72
N LYS A 3 -2.83 27.20 10.89
CA LYS A 3 -3.29 25.85 10.59
C LYS A 3 -2.20 25.08 9.83
N LEU A 4 -1.90 23.85 10.25
CA LEU A 4 -0.96 22.95 9.57
C LEU A 4 -1.71 22.17 8.49
N THR A 5 -1.46 22.49 7.24
CA THR A 5 -2.16 21.90 6.08
C THR A 5 -1.60 20.54 5.66
N CYS A 6 -0.45 20.14 6.21
CA CYS A 6 0.17 18.84 5.92
C CYS A 6 -0.56 17.65 6.55
N PHE A 7 -1.43 17.84 7.52
CA PHE A 7 -2.23 16.76 8.10
C PHE A 7 -3.37 16.37 7.16
N LYS A 8 -3.35 15.15 6.64
CA LYS A 8 -4.38 14.58 5.76
C LYS A 8 -5.30 13.63 6.53
N ALA A 9 -6.12 12.87 5.83
CA ALA A 9 -7.07 11.96 6.48
C ALA A 9 -6.39 10.79 7.20
N TYR A 10 -5.27 10.28 6.66
CA TYR A 10 -4.62 9.06 7.14
C TYR A 10 -3.15 9.24 7.50
N ASP A 11 -2.52 10.29 7.03
CA ASP A 11 -1.09 10.56 7.19
C ASP A 11 -0.79 12.05 7.12
N ILE A 12 0.50 12.35 7.16
CA ILE A 12 1.02 13.71 7.00
C ILE A 12 1.68 13.77 5.63
N ARG A 13 1.27 14.75 4.81
CA ARG A 13 1.90 15.08 3.52
C ARG A 13 1.85 16.56 3.29
N GLY A 14 2.97 17.16 2.95
CA GLY A 14 3.04 18.59 2.72
C GLY A 14 4.14 18.97 1.75
N LYS A 15 3.91 20.11 1.11
CA LYS A 15 4.91 20.76 0.29
C LYS A 15 6.05 21.27 1.16
N LEU A 16 7.27 20.96 0.77
CA LEU A 16 8.47 21.35 1.54
C LEU A 16 8.61 22.87 1.64
N GLY A 17 9.01 23.31 2.82
CA GLY A 17 9.20 24.72 3.16
C GLY A 17 7.96 25.33 3.83
N GLU A 18 6.84 25.41 3.14
CA GLU A 18 5.64 26.07 3.66
C GLU A 18 4.75 25.19 4.52
N GLU A 19 4.49 23.97 4.06
CA GLU A 19 3.56 23.02 4.69
C GLU A 19 4.29 22.04 5.62
N LEU A 20 5.53 21.67 5.27
CA LEU A 20 6.35 20.77 6.05
C LEU A 20 7.81 21.22 6.01
N ASN A 21 8.41 21.35 7.19
CA ASN A 21 9.80 21.72 7.40
C ASN A 21 10.30 21.12 8.73
N GLU A 22 11.55 21.37 9.10
CA GLU A 22 12.15 20.83 10.32
C GLU A 22 11.45 21.31 11.60
N ASP A 23 11.00 22.58 11.66
CA ASP A 23 10.26 23.10 12.81
C ASP A 23 8.93 22.37 12.99
N ILE A 24 8.19 22.18 11.90
CA ILE A 24 6.92 21.42 11.93
C ILE A 24 7.17 19.96 12.28
N ALA A 25 8.23 19.34 11.76
CA ALA A 25 8.61 17.97 12.11
C ALA A 25 8.91 17.84 13.61
N TRP A 26 9.64 18.79 14.20
CA TRP A 26 9.88 18.83 15.64
C TRP A 26 8.57 18.93 16.43
N ARG A 27 7.65 19.83 16.01
CA ARG A 27 6.32 19.97 16.65
C ARG A 27 5.50 18.69 16.58
N ILE A 28 5.57 17.98 15.45
CA ILE A 28 4.90 16.68 15.26
C ILE A 28 5.48 15.66 16.25
N GLY A 29 6.80 15.61 16.41
CA GLY A 29 7.45 14.75 17.39
C GLY A 29 7.01 15.05 18.82
N ARG A 30 6.99 16.31 19.21
CA ARG A 30 6.47 16.76 20.51
C ARG A 30 5.01 16.38 20.69
N ALA A 31 4.16 16.69 19.71
CA ALA A 31 2.72 16.40 19.74
C ALA A 31 2.43 14.91 19.84
N TYR A 32 3.12 14.10 19.08
CA TYR A 32 3.00 12.63 19.14
C TYR A 32 3.40 12.11 20.53
N GLY A 33 4.52 12.61 21.06
CA GLY A 33 4.98 12.24 22.41
C GLY A 33 4.00 12.62 23.50
N GLU A 34 3.42 13.83 23.44
CA GLU A 34 2.42 14.29 24.41
C GLU A 34 1.08 13.55 24.29
N PHE A 35 0.66 13.23 23.06
CA PHE A 35 -0.59 12.52 22.81
C PHE A 35 -0.52 11.05 23.24
N LEU A 36 0.47 10.32 22.79
CA LEU A 36 0.58 8.89 23.00
C LEU A 36 1.26 8.54 24.32
N LYS A 37 2.12 9.42 24.80
CA LYS A 37 3.01 9.21 25.97
C LYS A 37 3.78 7.88 25.90
N PRO A 38 4.42 7.61 24.76
CA PRO A 38 5.12 6.35 24.55
C PRO A 38 6.45 6.37 25.33
N LYS A 39 6.97 5.18 25.61
CA LYS A 39 8.33 5.04 26.15
C LYS A 39 9.36 5.01 25.04
N THR A 40 9.09 4.23 24.00
CA THR A 40 10.01 3.98 22.89
C THR A 40 9.27 3.97 21.56
N ILE A 41 9.84 4.66 20.57
CA ILE A 41 9.32 4.79 19.19
C ILE A 41 10.42 4.39 18.20
N VAL A 42 10.03 3.67 17.15
CA VAL A 42 10.88 3.38 16.00
C VAL A 42 10.73 4.47 14.94
N LEU A 43 11.85 4.95 14.41
CA LEU A 43 11.87 5.88 13.29
C LEU A 43 12.60 5.29 12.08
N GLY A 44 12.14 5.66 10.91
CA GLY A 44 12.82 5.44 9.64
C GLY A 44 12.47 6.53 8.65
N GLY A 45 13.15 6.55 7.54
CA GLY A 45 12.88 7.48 6.44
C GLY A 45 13.20 6.85 5.10
N ASP A 46 12.42 7.23 4.08
CA ASP A 46 12.66 6.79 2.72
C ASP A 46 13.88 7.48 2.08
N VAL A 47 14.04 7.29 0.77
CA VAL A 47 15.17 7.79 0.02
C VAL A 47 15.14 9.29 -0.27
N ARG A 48 14.03 9.98 -0.05
CA ARG A 48 13.88 11.40 -0.38
C ARG A 48 14.97 12.24 0.27
N LEU A 49 15.45 13.25 -0.46
CA LEU A 49 16.58 14.08 -0.03
C LEU A 49 16.37 14.76 1.33
N THR A 50 15.12 15.08 1.68
CA THR A 50 14.77 15.74 2.93
C THR A 50 14.37 14.76 4.05
N SER A 51 14.26 13.47 3.77
CA SER A 51 13.80 12.50 4.77
C SER A 51 14.75 12.40 5.96
N GLY A 52 16.06 12.46 5.74
CA GLY A 52 17.05 12.42 6.81
C GLY A 52 16.94 13.61 7.78
N THR A 53 16.87 14.83 7.27
CA THR A 53 16.78 16.04 8.10
C THR A 53 15.44 16.14 8.84
N LEU A 54 14.35 15.81 8.18
CA LEU A 54 13.02 15.76 8.81
C LEU A 54 12.94 14.68 9.89
N LYS A 55 13.52 13.50 9.63
CA LYS A 55 13.58 12.42 10.61
C LYS A 55 14.35 12.83 11.87
N LEU A 56 15.48 13.52 11.73
CA LEU A 56 16.26 14.00 12.88
C LEU A 56 15.53 15.09 13.66
N ALA A 57 14.84 15.99 13.00
CA ALA A 57 14.01 17.00 13.66
C ALA A 57 12.84 16.36 14.42
N LEU A 58 12.19 15.37 13.82
CA LEU A 58 11.15 14.56 14.45
C LEU A 58 11.67 13.82 15.67
N ALA A 59 12.85 13.17 15.55
CA ALA A 59 13.52 12.49 16.66
C ALA A 59 13.79 13.43 17.83
N LYS A 60 14.28 14.63 17.54
CA LYS A 60 14.50 15.65 18.58
C LYS A 60 13.22 16.01 19.30
N GLY A 61 12.13 16.20 18.56
CA GLY A 61 10.83 16.49 19.17
C GLY A 61 10.35 15.37 20.09
N LEU A 62 10.51 14.12 19.68
CA LEU A 62 10.22 12.94 20.50
C LEU A 62 11.09 12.87 21.74
N GLN A 63 12.41 13.07 21.61
CA GLN A 63 13.34 13.09 22.73
C GLN A 63 13.00 14.20 23.72
N ASP A 64 12.66 15.38 23.24
CA ASP A 64 12.24 16.53 24.05
C ASP A 64 10.94 16.26 24.82
N ALA A 65 10.11 15.34 24.31
CA ALA A 65 8.92 14.83 25.02
C ALA A 65 9.23 13.65 25.98
N GLY A 66 10.49 13.27 26.14
CA GLY A 66 10.90 12.16 26.99
C GLY A 66 10.80 10.77 26.36
N VAL A 67 10.73 10.68 25.05
CA VAL A 67 10.56 9.41 24.29
C VAL A 67 11.91 8.91 23.78
N ASP A 68 12.22 7.64 24.04
CA ASP A 68 13.37 6.96 23.44
C ASP A 68 13.11 6.67 21.97
N VAL A 69 14.11 6.92 21.13
CA VAL A 69 14.03 6.78 19.68
C VAL A 69 14.99 5.70 19.19
N LEU A 70 14.45 4.72 18.48
CA LEU A 70 15.20 3.70 17.76
C LEU A 70 15.12 3.99 16.27
N ASP A 71 16.23 4.42 15.67
CA ASP A 71 16.32 4.77 14.26
C ASP A 71 16.82 3.57 13.45
N ILE A 72 15.97 3.06 12.53
CA ILE A 72 16.32 1.94 11.66
C ILE A 72 17.02 2.37 10.36
N GLY A 73 17.23 3.66 10.16
CA GLY A 73 17.90 4.20 8.98
C GLY A 73 16.97 4.38 7.77
N MET A 74 17.52 4.26 6.58
CA MET A 74 16.73 4.29 5.35
C MET A 74 15.88 3.03 5.24
N SER A 75 14.58 3.23 5.06
CA SER A 75 13.59 2.17 5.16
C SER A 75 12.36 2.44 4.29
N GLY A 76 11.59 1.41 4.03
CA GLY A 76 10.23 1.55 3.56
C GLY A 76 9.23 1.47 4.71
N THR A 77 8.01 1.85 4.41
CA THR A 77 6.93 1.94 5.40
C THR A 77 6.70 0.60 6.14
N GLU A 78 6.73 -0.52 5.43
CA GLU A 78 6.52 -1.84 6.04
C GLU A 78 7.61 -2.23 7.04
N GLU A 79 8.84 -1.72 6.90
CA GLU A 79 9.91 -1.98 7.86
C GLU A 79 9.61 -1.31 9.21
N ILE A 80 8.92 -0.18 9.22
CA ILE A 80 8.41 0.45 10.45
C ILE A 80 7.31 -0.39 11.09
N TYR A 81 6.41 -0.95 10.32
CA TYR A 81 5.38 -1.86 10.85
C TYR A 81 6.04 -3.07 11.51
N PHE A 82 6.94 -3.71 10.79
CA PHE A 82 7.70 -4.85 11.31
C PHE A 82 8.46 -4.51 12.59
N ALA A 83 9.24 -3.44 12.59
CA ALA A 83 10.02 -3.01 13.74
C ALA A 83 9.13 -2.75 14.97
N THR A 84 7.98 -2.12 14.76
CA THR A 84 7.04 -1.78 15.83
C THR A 84 6.50 -3.04 16.52
N PHE A 85 5.99 -4.02 15.77
CA PHE A 85 5.46 -5.22 16.39
C PHE A 85 6.55 -6.21 16.83
N HIS A 86 7.65 -6.29 16.09
CA HIS A 86 8.75 -7.20 16.42
C HIS A 86 9.45 -6.83 17.73
N LEU A 87 9.72 -5.55 17.93
CA LEU A 87 10.33 -5.04 19.15
C LEU A 87 9.33 -4.84 20.30
N GLY A 88 8.03 -4.87 20.02
CA GLY A 88 7.00 -4.59 21.01
C GLY A 88 7.04 -3.17 21.56
N VAL A 89 7.50 -2.21 20.76
CA VAL A 89 7.55 -0.78 21.13
C VAL A 89 6.18 -0.11 20.97
N ASP A 90 6.08 1.12 21.47
CA ASP A 90 4.79 1.81 21.62
C ASP A 90 4.29 2.47 20.32
N GLY A 91 5.11 2.46 19.28
CA GLY A 91 4.73 2.98 17.97
C GLY A 91 5.92 3.17 17.05
N GLY A 92 5.63 3.72 15.86
CA GLY A 92 6.64 3.98 14.84
C GLY A 92 6.22 5.07 13.88
N ILE A 93 7.19 5.69 13.25
CA ILE A 93 6.97 6.73 12.24
C ILE A 93 7.94 6.52 11.09
N GLU A 94 7.40 6.45 9.87
CA GLU A 94 8.16 6.50 8.63
C GLU A 94 8.07 7.88 8.01
N VAL A 95 9.21 8.52 7.75
CA VAL A 95 9.27 9.78 7.00
C VAL A 95 9.28 9.45 5.51
N THR A 96 8.17 9.70 4.86
CA THR A 96 7.95 9.36 3.45
C THR A 96 6.81 10.19 2.86
N ALA A 97 6.88 10.44 1.56
CA ALA A 97 5.75 10.93 0.77
C ALA A 97 5.36 9.94 -0.34
N SER A 98 5.76 8.67 -0.21
CA SER A 98 5.44 7.60 -1.17
C SER A 98 5.75 8.02 -2.62
N HIS A 99 4.71 8.19 -3.44
CA HIS A 99 4.81 8.58 -4.85
C HIS A 99 4.47 10.06 -5.13
N ASN A 100 4.42 10.90 -4.12
CA ASN A 100 4.20 12.34 -4.32
C ASN A 100 5.36 13.01 -5.09
N PRO A 101 5.14 14.19 -5.70
CA PRO A 101 6.20 14.95 -6.36
C PRO A 101 7.42 15.22 -5.47
N MET A 102 8.54 15.58 -6.11
CA MET A 102 9.85 15.81 -5.45
C MET A 102 9.83 16.86 -4.35
N ASP A 103 8.98 17.87 -4.48
CA ASP A 103 8.83 18.97 -3.54
C ASP A 103 7.90 18.67 -2.35
N TYR A 104 7.58 17.38 -2.13
CA TYR A 104 6.78 16.89 -1.02
C TYR A 104 7.58 15.96 -0.12
N ASN A 105 7.22 15.95 1.16
CA ASN A 105 7.53 14.86 2.08
C ASN A 105 6.37 14.67 3.05
N GLY A 106 6.48 13.73 3.96
CA GLY A 106 5.40 13.41 4.88
C GLY A 106 5.81 12.40 5.95
N MET A 107 4.82 11.89 6.66
CA MET A 107 5.01 10.91 7.72
C MET A 107 3.80 9.99 7.80
N LYS A 108 4.07 8.70 7.98
CA LYS A 108 3.07 7.68 8.32
C LYS A 108 3.30 7.26 9.76
N LEU A 109 2.26 7.37 10.58
CA LEU A 109 2.34 7.16 12.02
C LEU A 109 1.57 5.91 12.42
N VAL A 110 2.20 5.09 13.24
CA VAL A 110 1.53 3.96 13.90
C VAL A 110 1.76 4.02 15.40
N ARG A 111 0.89 3.35 16.15
CA ARG A 111 1.00 3.13 17.58
C ARG A 111 1.34 1.66 17.88
N GLU A 112 1.21 1.22 19.11
CA GLU A 112 1.49 -0.18 19.50
C GLU A 112 0.80 -1.20 18.59
N GLY A 113 1.48 -2.31 18.31
CA GLY A 113 0.99 -3.34 17.38
C GLY A 113 0.91 -2.88 15.92
N ALA A 114 1.64 -1.81 15.58
CA ALA A 114 1.61 -1.18 14.25
C ALA A 114 0.19 -0.72 13.81
N ARG A 115 -0.68 -0.39 14.76
CA ARG A 115 -2.01 0.16 14.45
C ARG A 115 -1.87 1.56 13.86
N PRO A 116 -2.58 1.89 12.78
CA PRO A 116 -2.53 3.21 12.18
C PRO A 116 -3.02 4.29 13.14
N ILE A 117 -2.40 5.47 13.05
CA ILE A 117 -2.92 6.71 13.61
C ILE A 117 -3.49 7.53 12.44
N SER A 118 -4.80 7.46 12.28
CA SER A 118 -5.56 8.20 11.26
C SER A 118 -6.34 9.36 11.88
N GLY A 119 -7.07 10.12 11.06
CA GLY A 119 -7.89 11.23 11.51
C GLY A 119 -8.79 10.90 12.70
N ASP A 120 -9.42 9.73 12.66
CA ASP A 120 -10.38 9.29 13.67
C ASP A 120 -9.71 8.60 14.89
N THR A 121 -8.42 8.29 14.80
CA THR A 121 -7.72 7.50 15.83
C THR A 121 -6.55 8.24 16.48
N GLY A 122 -6.47 9.56 16.32
CA GLY A 122 -5.51 10.40 17.02
C GLY A 122 -4.73 11.40 16.16
N LEU A 123 -4.75 11.29 14.84
CA LEU A 123 -4.01 12.22 13.97
C LEU A 123 -4.49 13.67 14.14
N ARG A 124 -5.79 13.86 14.36
CA ARG A 124 -6.37 15.19 14.64
C ARG A 124 -5.93 15.76 16.00
N ASP A 125 -5.72 14.90 16.99
CA ASP A 125 -5.19 15.32 18.29
C ASP A 125 -3.73 15.72 18.18
N VAL A 126 -2.92 14.96 17.44
CA VAL A 126 -1.52 15.33 17.12
C VAL A 126 -1.48 16.66 16.37
N GLN A 127 -2.34 16.86 15.37
CA GLN A 127 -2.46 18.10 14.63
C GLN A 127 -2.76 19.28 15.56
N ARG A 128 -3.76 19.15 16.41
CA ARG A 128 -4.18 20.19 17.34
C ARG A 128 -3.04 20.60 18.28
N LEU A 129 -2.30 19.63 18.83
CA LEU A 129 -1.15 19.87 19.69
C LEU A 129 0.00 20.55 18.93
N ALA A 130 0.30 20.09 17.71
CA ALA A 130 1.35 20.67 16.88
C ALA A 130 1.02 22.11 16.46
N GLU A 131 -0.23 22.39 16.12
CA GLU A 131 -0.70 23.76 15.79
C GLU A 131 -0.64 24.69 16.99
N ALA A 132 -1.03 24.23 18.18
CA ALA A 132 -0.96 25.00 19.40
C ALA A 132 0.49 25.37 19.76
N ASN A 133 1.42 24.44 19.53
CA ASN A 133 2.85 24.60 19.84
C ASN A 133 3.09 25.10 21.28
N ASP A 134 2.23 24.69 22.18
CA ASP A 134 2.27 25.04 23.62
C ASP A 134 2.59 23.77 24.40
N PHE A 135 3.86 23.42 24.38
CA PHE A 135 4.37 22.23 25.05
C PHE A 135 4.99 22.57 26.40
N PRO A 136 4.96 21.64 27.37
CA PRO A 136 5.74 21.78 28.60
C PRO A 136 7.21 22.08 28.29
N PRO A 137 7.91 22.83 29.15
CA PRO A 137 9.35 23.03 29.02
C PRO A 137 10.08 21.69 28.94
N VAL A 138 11.16 21.65 28.13
CA VAL A 138 11.99 20.45 28.01
C VAL A 138 12.68 20.17 29.36
N ASP A 139 12.46 18.99 29.91
CA ASP A 139 13.16 18.48 31.08
C ASP A 139 14.39 17.68 30.60
N GLU A 140 15.56 18.29 30.65
CA GLU A 140 16.81 17.69 30.20
C GLU A 140 17.14 16.39 30.98
N THR A 141 16.63 16.23 32.20
CA THR A 141 16.84 15.01 32.99
C THR A 141 15.99 13.83 32.54
N LYS A 142 14.90 14.11 31.78
CA LYS A 142 13.95 13.13 31.27
C LYS A 142 14.00 13.01 29.75
N ARG A 143 14.93 13.70 29.11
CA ARG A 143 15.09 13.65 27.65
C ARG A 143 15.29 12.21 27.18
N GLY A 144 14.58 11.82 26.12
CA GLY A 144 14.69 10.49 25.53
C GLY A 144 16.07 10.24 24.90
N ARG A 145 16.43 8.98 24.80
CA ARG A 145 17.67 8.53 24.15
C ARG A 145 17.46 8.37 22.67
N TYR A 146 18.53 8.45 21.90
CA TYR A 146 18.55 8.15 20.47
C TYR A 146 19.56 7.05 20.19
N GLN A 147 19.13 6.01 19.48
CA GLN A 147 19.97 4.90 19.11
C GLN A 147 19.68 4.45 17.69
N GLN A 148 20.71 4.26 16.89
CA GLN A 148 20.60 3.58 15.60
C GLN A 148 20.62 2.07 15.80
N ILE A 149 19.71 1.38 15.11
CA ILE A 149 19.60 -0.09 15.13
C ILE A 149 19.46 -0.61 13.71
N ASN A 150 19.77 -1.90 13.54
CA ASN A 150 19.60 -2.60 12.26
C ASN A 150 18.71 -3.82 12.47
N LEU A 151 17.55 -3.86 11.83
CA LEU A 151 16.60 -4.97 11.92
C LEU A 151 16.44 -5.71 10.58
N ARG A 152 17.29 -5.44 9.60
CA ARG A 152 17.09 -5.97 8.25
C ARG A 152 17.13 -7.50 8.21
N ASP A 153 18.03 -8.13 8.93
CA ASP A 153 18.10 -9.60 8.96
C ASP A 153 16.85 -10.21 9.60
N ALA A 154 16.38 -9.65 10.70
CA ALA A 154 15.14 -10.09 11.35
C ALA A 154 13.92 -9.89 10.46
N TYR A 155 13.86 -8.77 9.73
CA TYR A 155 12.81 -8.48 8.76
C TYR A 155 12.82 -9.49 7.60
N VAL A 156 13.98 -9.78 7.04
CA VAL A 156 14.13 -10.79 5.98
C VAL A 156 13.75 -12.18 6.50
N ASP A 157 14.13 -12.53 7.72
CA ASP A 157 13.69 -13.79 8.35
C ASP A 157 12.16 -13.89 8.39
N HIS A 158 11.49 -12.81 8.77
CA HIS A 158 10.04 -12.77 8.80
C HIS A 158 9.43 -12.97 7.39
N LEU A 159 9.98 -12.29 6.38
CA LEU A 159 9.52 -12.43 4.99
C LEU A 159 9.64 -13.87 4.49
N PHE A 160 10.74 -14.54 4.78
CA PHE A 160 10.97 -15.94 4.39
C PHE A 160 10.10 -16.93 5.16
N GLY A 161 9.46 -16.51 6.23
CA GLY A 161 8.46 -17.31 6.95
C GLY A 161 7.16 -17.52 6.15
N TYR A 162 6.89 -16.72 5.12
CA TYR A 162 5.70 -16.86 4.28
C TYR A 162 5.84 -17.93 3.19
N ILE A 163 7.06 -18.30 2.84
CA ILE A 163 7.34 -19.27 1.76
C ILE A 163 8.17 -20.43 2.27
N ASN A 164 8.11 -21.55 1.53
CA ASN A 164 9.05 -22.65 1.68
C ASN A 164 10.00 -22.65 0.48
N VAL A 165 11.25 -22.27 0.71
CA VAL A 165 12.27 -22.18 -0.33
C VAL A 165 12.46 -23.49 -1.09
N LYS A 166 12.18 -24.65 -0.47
CA LYS A 166 12.24 -25.96 -1.12
C LYS A 166 11.20 -26.15 -2.23
N ASN A 167 10.14 -25.33 -2.23
CA ASN A 167 9.14 -25.33 -3.29
C ASN A 167 9.56 -24.56 -4.53
N LEU A 168 10.63 -23.75 -4.44
CA LEU A 168 11.10 -22.94 -5.55
C LEU A 168 11.85 -23.78 -6.58
N THR A 169 11.41 -23.68 -7.82
CA THR A 169 12.09 -24.20 -9.01
C THR A 169 12.87 -23.06 -9.68
N PRO A 170 13.72 -23.31 -10.69
CA PRO A 170 14.44 -22.25 -11.36
C PRO A 170 13.51 -21.11 -11.81
N LEU A 171 13.74 -19.92 -11.29
CA LEU A 171 12.99 -18.70 -11.59
C LEU A 171 13.93 -17.55 -11.94
N LYS A 172 13.54 -16.81 -12.96
CA LYS A 172 14.17 -15.55 -13.35
C LYS A 172 13.14 -14.43 -13.13
N LEU A 173 13.41 -13.51 -12.20
CA LEU A 173 12.51 -12.45 -11.80
C LEU A 173 13.15 -11.09 -12.07
N VAL A 174 12.45 -10.22 -12.79
CA VAL A 174 12.78 -8.80 -12.86
C VAL A 174 12.20 -8.10 -11.65
N ILE A 175 13.01 -7.31 -10.96
CA ILE A 175 12.55 -6.55 -9.80
C ILE A 175 13.02 -5.10 -9.90
N ASN A 176 12.06 -4.19 -9.99
CA ASN A 176 12.28 -2.76 -10.18
C ASN A 176 12.01 -2.00 -8.88
N SER A 177 13.07 -1.52 -8.26
CA SER A 177 13.00 -0.73 -7.01
C SER A 177 12.73 0.77 -7.24
N GLY A 178 12.70 1.23 -8.50
CA GLY A 178 12.41 2.62 -8.84
C GLY A 178 13.35 3.65 -8.21
N ASN A 179 14.60 3.27 -7.89
CA ASN A 179 15.54 4.08 -7.10
C ASN A 179 15.03 4.46 -5.70
N GLY A 180 14.01 3.75 -5.20
CA GLY A 180 13.43 3.97 -3.89
C GLY A 180 14.11 3.16 -2.77
N ALA A 181 13.42 3.03 -1.66
CA ALA A 181 13.94 2.36 -0.46
C ALA A 181 13.99 0.81 -0.60
N ALA A 182 13.37 0.23 -1.63
CA ALA A 182 13.31 -1.22 -1.81
C ALA A 182 14.67 -1.86 -2.15
N GLY A 183 15.58 -1.15 -2.82
CA GLY A 183 16.83 -1.71 -3.32
C GLY A 183 17.64 -2.49 -2.30
N PRO A 184 17.98 -1.93 -1.13
CA PRO A 184 18.72 -2.66 -0.09
C PRO A 184 18.00 -3.88 0.45
N VAL A 185 16.67 -3.87 0.51
CA VAL A 185 15.86 -5.05 0.90
C VAL A 185 15.93 -6.13 -0.16
N VAL A 186 15.83 -5.75 -1.43
CA VAL A 186 15.99 -6.68 -2.57
C VAL A 186 17.37 -7.33 -2.53
N ASP A 187 18.42 -6.58 -2.26
CA ASP A 187 19.78 -7.13 -2.12
C ASP A 187 19.89 -8.11 -0.95
N ALA A 188 19.25 -7.82 0.18
CA ALA A 188 19.24 -8.71 1.34
C ALA A 188 18.44 -10.01 1.05
N ILE A 189 17.33 -9.91 0.33
CA ILE A 189 16.54 -11.08 -0.12
C ILE A 189 17.35 -11.92 -1.11
N GLU A 190 18.04 -11.30 -2.08
CA GLU A 190 18.91 -12.01 -3.03
C GLU A 190 20.02 -12.77 -2.29
N ALA A 191 20.66 -12.13 -1.32
CA ALA A 191 21.69 -12.78 -0.51
C ALA A 191 21.13 -13.99 0.27
N ARG A 192 19.90 -13.88 0.79
CA ARG A 192 19.23 -14.97 1.50
C ARG A 192 18.87 -16.13 0.56
N PHE A 193 18.38 -15.87 -0.64
CA PHE A 193 18.15 -16.92 -1.64
C PHE A 193 19.44 -17.67 -1.96
N LYS A 194 20.55 -16.95 -2.16
CA LYS A 194 21.85 -17.57 -2.41
C LYS A 194 22.31 -18.42 -1.23
N ALA A 195 22.21 -17.90 -0.01
CA ALA A 195 22.60 -18.63 1.20
C ALA A 195 21.79 -19.92 1.42
N LEU A 196 20.52 -19.94 1.02
CA LEU A 196 19.64 -21.10 1.10
C LEU A 196 19.71 -22.03 -0.12
N GLY A 197 20.52 -21.70 -1.12
CA GLY A 197 20.64 -22.48 -2.36
C GLY A 197 19.37 -22.46 -3.23
N ALA A 198 18.55 -21.42 -3.10
CA ALA A 198 17.35 -21.28 -3.91
C ALA A 198 17.71 -20.97 -5.37
N PRO A 199 17.05 -21.60 -6.36
CA PRO A 199 17.36 -21.42 -7.77
C PRO A 199 16.66 -20.17 -8.36
N VAL A 200 16.80 -19.03 -7.70
CA VAL A 200 16.17 -17.76 -8.08
C VAL A 200 17.22 -16.78 -8.55
N GLU A 201 17.07 -16.28 -9.77
CA GLU A 201 17.86 -15.21 -10.34
C GLU A 201 17.06 -13.91 -10.31
N LEU A 202 17.59 -12.87 -9.66
CA LEU A 202 16.99 -11.53 -9.66
C LEU A 202 17.70 -10.63 -10.66
N ILE A 203 16.94 -10.10 -11.62
CA ILE A 203 17.39 -9.05 -12.54
C ILE A 203 16.90 -7.72 -11.98
N LYS A 204 17.84 -6.99 -11.37
CA LYS A 204 17.54 -5.75 -10.64
C LYS A 204 17.51 -4.55 -11.58
N VAL A 205 16.43 -3.78 -11.54
CA VAL A 205 16.24 -2.56 -12.32
C VAL A 205 16.10 -1.39 -11.34
N HIS A 206 16.83 -0.31 -11.60
CA HIS A 206 16.83 0.90 -10.76
C HIS A 206 16.96 0.58 -9.27
N ASN A 207 17.91 -0.30 -8.94
CA ASN A 207 18.03 -0.88 -7.60
C ASN A 207 18.76 0.04 -6.60
N THR A 208 19.62 0.94 -7.08
CA THR A 208 20.35 1.87 -6.22
C THR A 208 19.43 2.98 -5.73
N PRO A 209 19.26 3.15 -4.40
CA PRO A 209 18.49 4.27 -3.86
C PRO A 209 19.06 5.61 -4.30
N ASP A 210 18.20 6.48 -4.82
CA ASP A 210 18.58 7.83 -5.23
C ASP A 210 17.41 8.79 -5.05
N GLY A 211 17.53 9.69 -4.10
CA GLY A 211 16.48 10.67 -3.77
C GLY A 211 16.22 11.70 -4.87
N ASN A 212 17.05 11.75 -5.92
CA ASN A 212 16.79 12.55 -7.10
C ASN A 212 15.82 11.88 -8.09
N PHE A 213 15.53 10.60 -7.91
CA PHE A 213 14.67 9.80 -8.79
C PHE A 213 15.03 9.98 -10.27
N PRO A 214 16.22 9.56 -10.70
CA PRO A 214 16.71 9.83 -12.07
C PRO A 214 15.88 9.15 -13.16
N ASN A 215 15.08 8.15 -12.81
CA ASN A 215 14.17 7.45 -13.71
C ASN A 215 12.69 7.79 -13.46
N GLY A 216 12.43 8.93 -12.82
CA GLY A 216 11.11 9.39 -12.43
C GLY A 216 10.67 8.83 -11.07
N ILE A 217 9.63 9.43 -10.50
CA ILE A 217 9.05 8.97 -9.25
C ILE A 217 8.33 7.65 -9.48
N PRO A 218 8.68 6.58 -8.76
CA PRO A 218 8.11 5.26 -9.00
C PRO A 218 6.65 5.20 -8.55
N ASN A 219 5.76 5.04 -9.53
CA ASN A 219 4.34 4.81 -9.33
C ASN A 219 3.80 3.87 -10.42
N PRO A 220 4.02 2.55 -10.31
CA PRO A 220 3.62 1.61 -11.35
C PRO A 220 2.10 1.50 -11.59
N LEU A 221 1.28 2.13 -10.74
CA LEU A 221 -0.14 2.29 -11.00
C LEU A 221 -0.38 3.11 -12.29
N LEU A 222 0.54 4.03 -12.61
CA LEU A 222 0.49 4.82 -13.83
C LEU A 222 1.09 4.04 -15.01
N PRO A 223 0.41 3.94 -16.16
CA PRO A 223 0.91 3.22 -17.33
C PRO A 223 2.30 3.66 -17.80
N GLU A 224 2.59 4.96 -17.73
CA GLU A 224 3.89 5.53 -18.11
C GLU A 224 5.06 5.07 -17.23
N CYS A 225 4.79 4.54 -16.03
CA CYS A 225 5.82 4.03 -15.11
C CYS A 225 6.06 2.51 -15.25
N ARG A 226 5.48 1.85 -16.24
CA ARG A 226 5.53 0.39 -16.41
C ARG A 226 6.55 -0.10 -17.43
N ASP A 227 7.00 0.75 -18.34
CA ASP A 227 7.81 0.34 -19.50
C ASP A 227 9.14 -0.28 -19.13
N ASP A 228 9.85 0.26 -18.15
CA ASP A 228 11.16 -0.26 -17.75
C ASP A 228 11.07 -1.69 -17.21
N THR A 229 10.06 -1.97 -16.41
CA THR A 229 9.82 -3.34 -15.90
C THR A 229 9.40 -4.28 -17.01
N ARG A 230 8.42 -3.89 -17.82
CA ARG A 230 7.94 -4.69 -18.96
C ARG A 230 9.07 -5.03 -19.92
N ASN A 231 9.82 -4.03 -20.33
CA ASN A 231 10.91 -4.22 -21.30
C ASN A 231 12.01 -5.11 -20.75
N ALA A 232 12.34 -5.03 -19.47
CA ALA A 232 13.29 -5.92 -18.83
C ALA A 232 12.80 -7.37 -18.79
N VAL A 233 11.50 -7.60 -18.50
CA VAL A 233 10.90 -8.95 -18.55
C VAL A 233 11.06 -9.56 -19.94
N ILE A 234 10.71 -8.81 -20.98
CA ILE A 234 10.79 -9.26 -22.36
C ILE A 234 12.26 -9.51 -22.78
N LYS A 235 13.13 -8.56 -22.50
CA LYS A 235 14.57 -8.61 -22.86
C LYS A 235 15.26 -9.83 -22.26
N HIS A 236 14.98 -10.15 -21.01
CA HIS A 236 15.66 -11.22 -20.28
C HIS A 236 14.89 -12.56 -20.29
N GLY A 237 13.71 -12.61 -20.91
CA GLY A 237 12.86 -13.80 -20.87
C GLY A 237 12.50 -14.19 -19.42
N ALA A 238 12.22 -13.21 -18.58
CA ALA A 238 11.92 -13.46 -17.18
C ALA A 238 10.56 -14.11 -16.99
N ASP A 239 10.41 -14.84 -15.89
CA ASP A 239 9.15 -15.53 -15.55
C ASP A 239 8.10 -14.56 -14.98
N MET A 240 8.56 -13.46 -14.38
CA MET A 240 7.70 -12.46 -13.77
C MET A 240 8.45 -11.15 -13.61
N GLY A 241 7.73 -10.03 -13.65
CA GLY A 241 8.23 -8.70 -13.27
C GLY A 241 7.56 -8.21 -11.99
N ILE A 242 8.33 -7.51 -11.18
CA ILE A 242 7.91 -6.91 -9.91
C ILE A 242 8.36 -5.46 -9.90
N ALA A 243 7.46 -4.55 -9.52
CA ALA A 243 7.80 -3.14 -9.33
C ALA A 243 7.16 -2.61 -8.04
N PHE A 244 7.82 -1.64 -7.42
CA PHE A 244 7.38 -0.99 -6.19
C PHE A 244 7.18 0.51 -6.38
N ASP A 245 6.43 1.12 -5.51
CA ASP A 245 6.46 2.57 -5.31
C ASP A 245 7.61 2.99 -4.37
N GLY A 246 7.74 4.29 -4.09
CA GLY A 246 8.94 4.85 -3.45
C GLY A 246 9.26 4.30 -2.06
N ASP A 247 8.26 4.00 -1.27
CA ASP A 247 8.36 3.41 0.08
C ASP A 247 7.93 1.93 0.13
N PHE A 248 7.78 1.31 -1.03
CA PHE A 248 7.47 -0.10 -1.30
C PHE A 248 6.37 -0.75 -0.41
N ASP A 249 5.38 0.01 -0.03
CA ASP A 249 4.20 -0.57 0.63
C ASP A 249 3.22 -1.21 -0.36
N ARG A 250 3.45 -1.02 -1.67
CA ARG A 250 2.68 -1.62 -2.76
C ARG A 250 3.55 -2.47 -3.68
N CYS A 251 2.97 -3.56 -4.16
CA CYS A 251 3.59 -4.52 -5.07
C CYS A 251 2.79 -4.61 -6.37
N PHE A 252 3.46 -4.35 -7.49
CA PHE A 252 2.90 -4.43 -8.82
C PHE A 252 3.55 -5.56 -9.60
N LEU A 253 2.75 -6.41 -10.22
CA LEU A 253 3.21 -7.61 -10.89
C LEU A 253 2.96 -7.56 -12.39
N PHE A 254 3.92 -8.12 -13.13
CA PHE A 254 3.92 -8.29 -14.58
C PHE A 254 4.10 -9.78 -14.88
N ASP A 255 3.37 -10.29 -15.86
CA ASP A 255 3.48 -11.68 -16.25
C ASP A 255 4.76 -11.95 -17.09
N GLU A 256 4.92 -13.19 -17.52
CA GLU A 256 6.04 -13.68 -18.34
C GLU A 256 6.13 -13.03 -19.72
N LYS A 257 5.08 -12.35 -20.15
CA LYS A 257 5.04 -11.57 -21.40
C LYS A 257 5.27 -10.07 -21.17
N GLY A 258 5.52 -9.67 -19.93
CA GLY A 258 5.66 -8.28 -19.54
C GLY A 258 4.33 -7.54 -19.40
N GLN A 259 3.21 -8.23 -19.42
CA GLN A 259 1.89 -7.65 -19.26
C GLN A 259 1.64 -7.30 -17.78
N PHE A 260 1.24 -6.06 -17.53
CA PHE A 260 0.84 -5.64 -16.18
C PHE A 260 -0.43 -6.38 -15.75
N ILE A 261 -0.41 -6.92 -14.54
CA ILE A 261 -1.57 -7.59 -13.96
C ILE A 261 -2.24 -6.65 -12.95
N GLU A 262 -3.50 -6.34 -13.19
CA GLU A 262 -4.29 -5.54 -12.25
C GLU A 262 -4.30 -6.18 -10.86
N GLY A 263 -4.09 -5.37 -9.82
CA GLY A 263 -4.05 -5.83 -8.44
C GLY A 263 -5.29 -6.64 -8.02
N TYR A 264 -6.42 -6.35 -8.61
CA TYR A 264 -7.68 -7.05 -8.44
C TYR A 264 -7.55 -8.59 -8.61
N TYR A 265 -6.86 -9.03 -9.65
CA TYR A 265 -6.68 -10.46 -9.91
C TYR A 265 -5.63 -11.10 -8.99
N ILE A 266 -4.63 -10.32 -8.58
CA ILE A 266 -3.64 -10.76 -7.59
C ILE A 266 -4.30 -10.96 -6.22
N VAL A 267 -5.23 -10.09 -5.84
CA VAL A 267 -6.02 -10.27 -4.61
C VAL A 267 -6.75 -11.61 -4.61
N GLY A 268 -7.42 -11.95 -5.70
CA GLY A 268 -8.10 -13.25 -5.84
C GLY A 268 -7.13 -14.43 -5.75
N LEU A 269 -6.00 -14.34 -6.43
CA LEU A 269 -4.96 -15.39 -6.45
C LEU A 269 -4.39 -15.64 -5.04
N LEU A 270 -4.04 -14.59 -4.32
CA LEU A 270 -3.52 -14.69 -2.95
C LEU A 270 -4.59 -15.14 -1.95
N ALA A 271 -5.83 -14.68 -2.11
CA ALA A 271 -6.94 -15.15 -1.27
C ALA A 271 -7.13 -16.65 -1.37
N GLU A 272 -7.13 -17.20 -2.58
CA GLU A 272 -7.21 -18.66 -2.81
C GLU A 272 -6.05 -19.40 -2.13
N ALA A 273 -4.81 -18.91 -2.30
CA ALA A 273 -3.63 -19.50 -1.68
C ALA A 273 -3.70 -19.53 -0.15
N PHE A 274 -4.18 -18.46 0.47
CA PHE A 274 -4.37 -18.43 1.92
C PHE A 274 -5.48 -19.35 2.40
N LEU A 275 -6.57 -19.47 1.64
CA LEU A 275 -7.69 -20.35 1.99
C LEU A 275 -7.35 -21.83 1.84
N GLU A 276 -6.47 -22.21 0.95
CA GLU A 276 -5.94 -23.60 0.87
C GLU A 276 -5.29 -24.04 2.20
N LYS A 277 -4.61 -23.13 2.88
CA LYS A 277 -3.94 -23.37 4.16
C LYS A 277 -4.81 -23.07 5.39
N ASN A 278 -5.83 -22.24 5.23
CA ASN A 278 -6.69 -21.74 6.31
C ASN A 278 -8.17 -21.85 5.89
N PRO A 279 -8.74 -23.07 5.83
CA PRO A 279 -10.12 -23.26 5.42
C PRO A 279 -11.11 -22.45 6.29
N GLY A 280 -12.08 -21.81 5.64
CA GLY A 280 -13.10 -21.03 6.34
C GLY A 280 -12.67 -19.64 6.79
N ALA A 281 -11.41 -19.24 6.54
CA ALA A 281 -10.91 -17.93 6.91
C ALA A 281 -11.65 -16.78 6.20
N LYS A 282 -11.58 -15.59 6.81
CA LYS A 282 -12.13 -14.36 6.24
C LYS A 282 -11.09 -13.65 5.39
N ILE A 283 -11.56 -13.09 4.29
CA ILE A 283 -10.78 -12.29 3.35
C ILE A 283 -11.41 -10.92 3.25
N ILE A 284 -10.65 -9.86 3.52
CA ILE A 284 -11.13 -8.48 3.36
C ILE A 284 -10.84 -8.01 1.94
N HIS A 285 -11.81 -7.32 1.33
CA HIS A 285 -11.66 -6.68 0.03
C HIS A 285 -12.33 -5.31 0.00
N ASP A 286 -11.95 -4.48 -0.97
CA ASP A 286 -12.56 -3.18 -1.19
C ASP A 286 -13.79 -3.26 -2.14
N PRO A 287 -14.64 -2.21 -2.20
CA PRO A 287 -15.86 -2.25 -3.00
C PRO A 287 -15.67 -1.86 -4.47
N ARG A 288 -14.50 -1.39 -4.87
CA ARG A 288 -14.26 -0.89 -6.24
C ARG A 288 -14.47 -1.96 -7.29
N LEU A 289 -13.84 -3.12 -7.08
CA LEU A 289 -14.03 -4.34 -7.87
C LEU A 289 -14.16 -5.51 -6.90
N SER A 290 -15.18 -6.32 -7.01
CA SER A 290 -15.51 -7.30 -5.98
C SER A 290 -15.89 -8.69 -6.49
N TRP A 291 -16.44 -8.83 -7.65
CA TRP A 291 -17.02 -10.09 -8.10
C TRP A 291 -16.01 -11.23 -8.23
N ASN A 292 -14.83 -10.96 -8.79
CA ASN A 292 -13.78 -11.99 -8.87
C ASN A 292 -13.38 -12.47 -7.47
N THR A 293 -13.15 -11.53 -6.55
CA THR A 293 -12.70 -11.88 -5.19
C THR A 293 -13.78 -12.67 -4.46
N VAL A 294 -15.03 -12.23 -4.51
CA VAL A 294 -16.17 -12.94 -3.88
C VAL A 294 -16.33 -14.34 -4.43
N ASP A 295 -16.24 -14.51 -5.75
CA ASP A 295 -16.36 -15.79 -6.43
C ASP A 295 -15.25 -16.76 -5.99
N VAL A 296 -14.01 -16.32 -6.07
CA VAL A 296 -12.83 -17.12 -5.67
C VAL A 296 -12.88 -17.51 -4.20
N VAL A 297 -13.15 -16.54 -3.32
CA VAL A 297 -13.19 -16.77 -1.86
C VAL A 297 -14.31 -17.72 -1.48
N THR A 298 -15.48 -17.55 -2.05
CA THR A 298 -16.64 -18.43 -1.80
C THR A 298 -16.37 -19.84 -2.31
N ALA A 299 -15.84 -19.98 -3.52
CA ALA A 299 -15.50 -21.28 -4.10
C ALA A 299 -14.43 -22.03 -3.28
N ALA A 300 -13.49 -21.30 -2.67
CA ALA A 300 -12.46 -21.86 -1.81
C ALA A 300 -12.92 -22.10 -0.35
N GLY A 301 -14.19 -21.89 -0.06
CA GLY A 301 -14.78 -22.12 1.27
C GLY A 301 -14.50 -21.04 2.31
N GLY A 302 -14.02 -19.87 1.89
CA GLY A 302 -13.80 -18.72 2.76
C GLY A 302 -14.99 -17.78 2.86
N THR A 303 -14.83 -16.73 3.64
CA THR A 303 -15.86 -15.69 3.83
C THR A 303 -15.32 -14.36 3.32
N PRO A 304 -15.88 -13.82 2.22
CA PRO A 304 -15.51 -12.49 1.76
C PRO A 304 -16.16 -11.42 2.63
N VAL A 305 -15.40 -10.42 3.03
CA VAL A 305 -15.87 -9.29 3.85
C VAL A 305 -15.46 -7.98 3.18
N MET A 306 -16.45 -7.18 2.81
CA MET A 306 -16.22 -5.88 2.20
C MET A 306 -15.86 -4.84 3.27
N SER A 307 -14.87 -4.02 2.96
CA SER A 307 -14.47 -2.86 3.75
C SER A 307 -14.46 -1.61 2.89
N LYS A 308 -14.56 -0.46 3.55
CA LYS A 308 -14.29 0.82 2.91
C LYS A 308 -12.85 0.86 2.41
N THR A 309 -12.62 1.53 1.28
CA THR A 309 -11.29 1.72 0.69
C THR A 309 -10.40 2.57 1.59
N GLY A 310 -9.14 2.21 1.67
CA GLY A 310 -8.11 2.92 2.43
C GLY A 310 -7.44 2.03 3.48
N HIS A 311 -6.12 2.12 3.55
CA HIS A 311 -5.31 1.21 4.36
C HIS A 311 -5.71 1.19 5.85
N ALA A 312 -6.07 2.32 6.43
CA ALA A 312 -6.48 2.38 7.83
C ALA A 312 -7.79 1.61 8.08
N PHE A 313 -8.77 1.74 7.19
CA PHE A 313 -10.04 1.02 7.28
C PHE A 313 -9.88 -0.48 7.08
N ILE A 314 -9.07 -0.88 6.09
CA ILE A 314 -8.80 -2.30 5.83
C ILE A 314 -8.11 -2.94 7.03
N LYS A 315 -7.06 -2.31 7.58
CA LYS A 315 -6.33 -2.82 8.75
C LYS A 315 -7.23 -2.97 9.99
N GLU A 316 -8.08 -1.99 10.24
CA GLU A 316 -9.05 -2.05 11.34
C GLU A 316 -10.07 -3.17 11.13
N ARG A 317 -10.60 -3.30 9.91
CA ARG A 317 -11.53 -4.36 9.56
C ARG A 317 -10.90 -5.75 9.68
N MET A 318 -9.65 -5.89 9.25
CA MET A 318 -8.91 -7.15 9.41
C MET A 318 -8.77 -7.56 10.87
N ARG A 319 -8.43 -6.62 11.75
CA ARG A 319 -8.32 -6.90 13.20
C ARG A 319 -9.66 -7.29 13.81
N LYS A 320 -10.72 -6.56 13.46
CA LYS A 320 -12.08 -6.82 13.95
C LYS A 320 -12.59 -8.20 13.54
N GLU A 321 -12.32 -8.61 12.32
CA GLU A 321 -12.79 -9.86 11.74
C GLU A 321 -11.81 -11.03 11.94
N ASP A 322 -10.61 -10.77 12.45
CA ASP A 322 -9.50 -11.71 12.47
C ASP A 322 -9.27 -12.35 11.09
N ALA A 323 -9.25 -11.52 10.07
CA ALA A 323 -9.08 -11.95 8.69
C ALA A 323 -7.65 -12.39 8.43
N ILE A 324 -7.46 -13.46 7.65
CA ILE A 324 -6.13 -14.01 7.34
C ILE A 324 -5.39 -13.13 6.33
N TYR A 325 -6.12 -12.57 5.37
CA TYR A 325 -5.60 -11.77 4.29
C TYR A 325 -6.63 -10.71 3.88
N GLY A 326 -6.13 -9.61 3.40
CA GLY A 326 -6.95 -8.57 2.77
C GLY A 326 -6.22 -7.97 1.58
N GLY A 327 -6.97 -7.45 0.62
CA GLY A 327 -6.38 -6.84 -0.55
C GLY A 327 -7.21 -5.72 -1.14
N GLU A 328 -6.53 -4.76 -1.73
CA GLU A 328 -7.11 -3.69 -2.52
C GLU A 328 -6.63 -3.76 -3.97
N MET A 329 -7.49 -3.40 -4.89
CA MET A 329 -7.11 -3.34 -6.31
C MET A 329 -5.95 -2.39 -6.60
N SER A 330 -5.67 -1.45 -5.71
CA SER A 330 -4.56 -0.50 -5.79
C SER A 330 -3.19 -1.09 -5.42
N ALA A 331 -3.08 -2.41 -5.36
CA ALA A 331 -1.87 -3.16 -5.05
C ALA A 331 -1.42 -3.08 -3.58
N HIS A 332 -2.32 -2.78 -2.66
CA HIS A 332 -2.11 -2.99 -1.23
C HIS A 332 -2.58 -4.38 -0.82
N HIS A 333 -1.72 -5.12 -0.14
CA HIS A 333 -1.99 -6.47 0.37
C HIS A 333 -1.64 -6.53 1.85
N TYR A 334 -2.57 -7.06 2.65
CA TYR A 334 -2.55 -7.03 4.11
C TYR A 334 -2.52 -8.46 4.65
N PHE A 335 -1.72 -8.70 5.69
CA PHE A 335 -1.46 -10.04 6.19
C PHE A 335 -1.64 -10.10 7.71
N CYS A 336 -2.41 -11.07 8.18
CA CYS A 336 -2.65 -11.30 9.61
C CYS A 336 -1.33 -11.39 10.39
N ASP A 337 -0.40 -12.21 9.91
CA ASP A 337 0.88 -12.44 10.57
C ASP A 337 1.88 -11.28 10.42
N PHE A 338 1.52 -10.24 9.67
CA PHE A 338 2.23 -8.97 9.57
C PHE A 338 1.51 -7.86 10.35
N ALA A 339 0.97 -8.19 11.53
CA ALA A 339 0.16 -7.29 12.36
C ALA A 339 -1.02 -6.67 11.59
N TYR A 340 -1.61 -7.40 10.64
CA TYR A 340 -2.69 -6.95 9.77
C TYR A 340 -2.31 -5.75 8.89
N CYS A 341 -1.01 -5.50 8.73
CA CYS A 341 -0.49 -4.42 7.91
C CYS A 341 -0.23 -4.84 6.47
N ASP A 342 -0.11 -3.83 5.60
CA ASP A 342 0.26 -4.01 4.22
C ASP A 342 1.77 -4.23 4.04
N SER A 343 2.11 -4.98 2.99
CA SER A 343 3.48 -5.25 2.59
C SER A 343 3.58 -5.29 1.06
N GLY A 344 4.63 -4.69 0.53
CA GLY A 344 5.01 -4.84 -0.87
C GLY A 344 5.92 -6.06 -1.10
N MET A 345 6.68 -6.48 -0.11
CA MET A 345 7.64 -7.60 -0.27
C MET A 345 6.99 -8.98 -0.16
N ILE A 346 5.99 -9.15 0.68
CA ILE A 346 5.32 -10.45 0.89
C ILE A 346 4.59 -10.94 -0.37
N PRO A 347 3.81 -10.11 -1.10
CA PRO A 347 3.02 -10.58 -2.23
C PRO A 347 3.83 -11.28 -3.33
N TRP A 348 4.94 -10.69 -3.77
CA TRP A 348 5.70 -11.27 -4.86
C TRP A 348 6.42 -12.57 -4.47
N LEU A 349 6.84 -12.70 -3.21
CA LEU A 349 7.40 -13.95 -2.69
C LEU A 349 6.36 -15.07 -2.73
N LEU A 350 5.14 -14.79 -2.30
CA LEU A 350 4.02 -15.74 -2.34
C LEU A 350 3.64 -16.12 -3.77
N VAL A 351 3.57 -15.17 -4.68
CA VAL A 351 3.25 -15.44 -6.09
C VAL A 351 4.37 -16.23 -6.77
N ALA A 352 5.63 -15.92 -6.49
CA ALA A 352 6.76 -16.71 -6.98
C ALA A 352 6.67 -18.18 -6.54
N GLU A 353 6.35 -18.44 -5.28
CA GLU A 353 6.12 -19.80 -4.80
C GLU A 353 4.93 -20.47 -5.49
N LEU A 354 3.82 -19.75 -5.68
CA LEU A 354 2.64 -20.28 -6.38
C LEU A 354 2.94 -20.68 -7.82
N VAL A 355 3.67 -19.88 -8.56
CA VAL A 355 4.12 -20.20 -9.91
C VAL A 355 4.87 -21.51 -9.94
N CYS A 356 5.77 -21.74 -8.98
CA CYS A 356 6.50 -22.99 -8.86
C CYS A 356 5.60 -24.17 -8.47
N LEU A 357 4.76 -24.00 -7.44
CA LEU A 357 3.87 -25.07 -6.94
C LEU A 357 2.84 -25.52 -7.98
N LYS A 358 2.26 -24.57 -8.71
CA LYS A 358 1.25 -24.85 -9.73
C LYS A 358 1.87 -25.31 -11.06
N GLY A 359 3.16 -25.07 -11.28
CA GLY A 359 3.82 -25.36 -12.56
C GLY A 359 3.24 -24.58 -13.74
N LYS A 360 2.76 -23.37 -13.48
CA LYS A 360 2.11 -22.47 -14.43
C LYS A 360 2.75 -21.08 -14.39
N THR A 361 2.73 -20.38 -15.51
CA THR A 361 3.14 -18.99 -15.56
C THR A 361 2.13 -18.10 -14.81
N LEU A 362 2.55 -16.89 -14.43
CA LEU A 362 1.62 -15.95 -13.80
C LEU A 362 0.45 -15.60 -14.73
N GLY A 363 0.71 -15.40 -16.03
CA GLY A 363 -0.34 -15.16 -17.01
C GLY A 363 -1.36 -16.29 -17.07
N GLU A 364 -0.91 -17.55 -17.01
CA GLU A 364 -1.80 -18.72 -16.98
C GLU A 364 -2.63 -18.77 -15.69
N LEU A 365 -2.06 -18.41 -14.54
CA LEU A 365 -2.76 -18.42 -13.25
C LEU A 365 -3.91 -17.42 -13.18
N VAL A 366 -3.84 -16.28 -13.88
CA VAL A 366 -4.85 -15.22 -13.83
C VAL A 366 -5.74 -15.14 -15.06
N ARG A 367 -5.40 -15.81 -16.16
CA ARG A 367 -6.11 -15.71 -17.46
C ARG A 367 -7.59 -16.01 -17.35
N ASP A 368 -7.95 -17.12 -16.74
CA ASP A 368 -9.35 -17.54 -16.63
C ASP A 368 -10.16 -16.56 -15.76
N ARG A 369 -9.52 -15.99 -14.75
CA ARG A 369 -10.15 -15.01 -13.87
C ARG A 369 -10.35 -13.67 -14.56
N MET A 370 -9.38 -13.23 -15.35
CA MET A 370 -9.50 -12.02 -16.19
C MET A 370 -10.60 -12.17 -17.24
N ALA A 371 -10.75 -13.36 -17.81
CA ALA A 371 -11.81 -13.65 -18.77
C ALA A 371 -13.19 -13.74 -18.10
N ALA A 372 -13.27 -14.32 -16.89
CA ALA A 372 -14.52 -14.46 -16.15
C ALA A 372 -15.05 -13.12 -15.61
N PHE A 373 -14.17 -12.21 -15.23
CA PHE A 373 -14.52 -10.89 -14.69
C PHE A 373 -13.62 -9.80 -15.27
N PRO A 374 -13.84 -9.45 -16.55
CA PRO A 374 -13.10 -8.34 -17.14
C PRO A 374 -13.42 -7.03 -16.45
N ALA A 375 -12.39 -6.21 -16.24
CA ALA A 375 -12.47 -4.95 -15.51
C ALA A 375 -11.84 -3.81 -16.30
N SER A 376 -12.37 -2.60 -16.10
CA SER A 376 -11.86 -1.38 -16.75
C SER A 376 -10.52 -0.90 -16.20
N GLY A 377 -10.14 -1.35 -14.99
CA GLY A 377 -9.17 -0.64 -14.16
C GLY A 377 -9.74 0.68 -13.63
N GLU A 378 -9.02 1.36 -12.76
CA GLU A 378 -9.47 2.64 -12.21
C GLU A 378 -9.27 3.78 -13.20
N ILE A 379 -10.36 4.48 -13.52
CA ILE A 379 -10.38 5.62 -14.43
C ILE A 379 -10.65 6.89 -13.64
N ASN A 380 -9.74 7.84 -13.71
CA ASN A 380 -9.82 9.12 -13.02
C ASN A 380 -10.34 10.21 -13.96
N SER A 381 -11.37 10.93 -13.52
CA SER A 381 -11.92 12.09 -14.23
C SER A 381 -11.86 13.32 -13.35
N LYS A 382 -11.21 14.38 -13.84
CA LYS A 382 -11.22 15.69 -13.17
C LYS A 382 -12.51 16.42 -13.55
N LEU A 383 -13.34 16.74 -12.55
CA LEU A 383 -14.64 17.35 -12.75
C LEU A 383 -14.79 18.59 -11.84
N ALA A 384 -15.45 19.63 -12.36
CA ALA A 384 -15.73 20.82 -11.57
C ALA A 384 -16.73 20.56 -10.43
N HIS A 385 -17.70 19.67 -10.67
CA HIS A 385 -18.78 19.35 -9.75
C HIS A 385 -18.93 17.82 -9.56
N PRO A 386 -18.01 17.18 -8.82
CA PRO A 386 -18.00 15.72 -8.67
C PRO A 386 -19.30 15.12 -8.13
N VAL A 387 -19.89 15.76 -7.11
CA VAL A 387 -21.13 15.26 -6.47
C VAL A 387 -22.31 15.27 -7.44
N GLU A 388 -22.46 16.34 -8.20
CA GLU A 388 -23.54 16.48 -9.20
C GLU A 388 -23.38 15.44 -10.33
N ALA A 389 -22.15 15.22 -10.77
CA ALA A 389 -21.84 14.23 -11.78
C ALA A 389 -22.16 12.80 -11.33
N ILE A 390 -21.80 12.45 -10.10
CA ILE A 390 -22.12 11.16 -9.49
C ILE A 390 -23.65 10.98 -9.39
N ASN A 391 -24.36 12.00 -8.90
CA ASN A 391 -25.83 11.95 -8.78
C ASN A 391 -26.50 11.77 -10.12
N ARG A 392 -25.98 12.37 -11.19
CA ARG A 392 -26.49 12.20 -12.56
C ARG A 392 -26.36 10.77 -13.04
N VAL A 393 -25.23 10.13 -12.80
CA VAL A 393 -25.02 8.72 -13.13
C VAL A 393 -25.96 7.82 -12.33
N GLU A 394 -26.08 8.05 -11.02
CA GLU A 394 -26.99 7.31 -10.17
C GLU A 394 -28.44 7.40 -10.64
N GLN A 395 -28.92 8.60 -10.95
CA GLN A 395 -30.28 8.80 -11.45
C GLN A 395 -30.52 8.08 -12.78
N TYR A 396 -29.53 8.11 -13.69
CA TYR A 396 -29.65 7.43 -14.98
C TYR A 396 -29.90 5.94 -14.83
N PHE A 397 -29.18 5.28 -13.92
CA PHE A 397 -29.26 3.82 -13.72
C PHE A 397 -30.23 3.37 -12.62
N SER A 398 -30.88 4.29 -11.92
CA SER A 398 -31.68 3.98 -10.73
C SER A 398 -32.81 2.96 -10.95
N ARG A 399 -33.38 2.92 -12.18
CA ARG A 399 -34.49 2.01 -12.49
C ARG A 399 -34.03 0.62 -12.89
N GLU A 400 -32.78 0.45 -13.34
CA GLU A 400 -32.24 -0.80 -13.84
C GLU A 400 -31.39 -1.53 -12.81
N ALA A 401 -30.91 -0.82 -11.79
CA ALA A 401 -30.04 -1.38 -10.76
C ALA A 401 -30.76 -2.42 -9.90
N LEU A 402 -30.15 -3.58 -9.77
CA LEU A 402 -30.61 -4.66 -8.87
C LEU A 402 -30.25 -4.41 -7.41
N ALA A 403 -29.11 -3.73 -7.19
CA ALA A 403 -28.62 -3.38 -5.86
C ALA A 403 -27.81 -2.08 -5.93
N VAL A 404 -27.84 -1.35 -4.82
CA VAL A 404 -27.04 -0.13 -4.60
C VAL A 404 -26.34 -0.27 -3.25
N ASP A 405 -25.04 -0.10 -3.25
CA ASP A 405 -24.19 -0.10 -2.06
C ASP A 405 -23.48 1.25 -1.90
N ARG A 406 -23.39 1.75 -0.68
CA ARG A 406 -22.77 3.05 -0.35
C ARG A 406 -21.64 2.93 0.66
N THR A 407 -21.01 1.79 0.70
CA THR A 407 -19.86 1.56 1.61
C THR A 407 -18.73 2.53 1.32
N ASP A 408 -18.45 2.76 0.02
CA ASP A 408 -17.48 3.78 -0.42
C ASP A 408 -17.90 4.37 -1.77
N GLY A 409 -18.36 5.61 -1.77
CA GLY A 409 -19.01 6.19 -2.93
C GLY A 409 -20.34 5.50 -3.24
N ILE A 410 -20.57 5.19 -4.49
CA ILE A 410 -21.73 4.43 -4.92
C ILE A 410 -21.31 3.24 -5.78
N SER A 411 -21.78 2.05 -5.42
CA SER A 411 -21.70 0.85 -6.25
C SER A 411 -23.10 0.48 -6.72
N MET A 412 -23.27 0.28 -8.01
CA MET A 412 -24.53 -0.18 -8.58
C MET A 412 -24.31 -1.50 -9.31
N THR A 413 -25.17 -2.47 -9.02
CA THR A 413 -25.09 -3.84 -9.52
C THR A 413 -26.25 -4.14 -10.45
N PHE A 414 -25.95 -4.74 -11.59
CA PHE A 414 -26.88 -5.18 -12.60
C PHE A 414 -26.72 -6.70 -12.84
N ALA A 415 -27.46 -7.29 -13.74
CA ALA A 415 -27.40 -8.74 -13.98
C ALA A 415 -25.98 -9.21 -14.36
N ASP A 416 -25.34 -8.54 -15.33
CA ASP A 416 -24.09 -8.99 -15.95
C ASP A 416 -22.94 -8.00 -15.83
N TRP A 417 -23.13 -6.90 -15.12
CA TRP A 417 -22.10 -5.89 -14.89
C TRP A 417 -22.38 -5.09 -13.61
N ARG A 418 -21.37 -4.39 -13.13
CA ARG A 418 -21.46 -3.45 -12.01
C ARG A 418 -20.42 -2.34 -12.16
N PHE A 419 -20.63 -1.26 -11.43
CA PHE A 419 -19.61 -0.21 -11.29
C PHE A 419 -19.52 0.28 -9.84
N ASN A 420 -18.38 0.87 -9.52
CA ASN A 420 -18.18 1.73 -8.35
C ASN A 420 -17.74 3.10 -8.85
N LEU A 421 -18.31 4.13 -8.26
CA LEU A 421 -18.04 5.52 -8.58
C LEU A 421 -17.88 6.29 -7.28
N ARG A 422 -16.72 6.92 -7.09
CA ARG A 422 -16.43 7.66 -5.86
C ARG A 422 -15.69 8.95 -6.13
N SER A 423 -15.93 9.98 -5.31
CA SER A 423 -15.13 11.20 -5.33
C SER A 423 -13.87 11.04 -4.48
N SER A 424 -12.80 11.71 -4.88
CA SER A 424 -11.63 11.88 -4.03
C SER A 424 -11.95 12.84 -2.88
N ASN A 425 -11.41 12.58 -1.69
CA ASN A 425 -11.56 13.47 -0.54
C ASN A 425 -10.62 14.68 -0.59
N THR A 426 -9.63 14.66 -1.49
CA THR A 426 -8.55 15.65 -1.51
C THR A 426 -8.45 16.42 -2.82
N GLU A 427 -9.05 15.91 -3.90
CA GLU A 427 -8.97 16.49 -5.25
C GLU A 427 -10.35 16.45 -5.92
N PRO A 428 -10.65 17.35 -6.88
CA PRO A 428 -11.89 17.33 -7.66
C PRO A 428 -11.84 16.21 -8.72
N VAL A 429 -11.61 14.98 -8.27
CA VAL A 429 -11.47 13.79 -9.11
C VAL A 429 -12.53 12.77 -8.73
N VAL A 430 -13.18 12.23 -9.74
CA VAL A 430 -14.07 11.08 -9.63
C VAL A 430 -13.36 9.85 -10.17
N ARG A 431 -13.47 8.74 -9.47
CA ARG A 431 -12.82 7.47 -9.78
C ARG A 431 -13.87 6.44 -10.12
N LEU A 432 -13.75 5.87 -11.31
CA LEU A 432 -14.67 4.88 -11.88
C LEU A 432 -13.96 3.52 -11.99
N ASN A 433 -14.66 2.47 -11.56
CA ASN A 433 -14.29 1.08 -11.83
C ASN A 433 -15.53 0.34 -12.35
N VAL A 434 -15.38 -0.40 -13.44
CA VAL A 434 -16.44 -1.20 -14.07
C VAL A 434 -15.96 -2.62 -14.26
N GLU A 435 -16.82 -3.59 -13.99
CA GLU A 435 -16.58 -5.01 -14.26
C GLU A 435 -17.83 -5.68 -14.84
N SER A 436 -17.63 -6.76 -15.56
CA SER A 436 -18.70 -7.58 -16.13
C SER A 436 -18.49 -9.07 -15.87
N ARG A 437 -19.51 -9.88 -16.18
CA ARG A 437 -19.42 -11.34 -16.15
C ARG A 437 -19.09 -11.84 -17.55
N GLY A 438 -17.79 -12.07 -17.82
CA GLY A 438 -17.30 -12.67 -19.05
C GLY A 438 -17.59 -11.89 -20.33
N ASP A 439 -17.95 -10.63 -20.22
CA ASP A 439 -18.37 -9.80 -21.38
C ASP A 439 -17.54 -8.51 -21.45
N VAL A 440 -16.43 -8.56 -22.19
CA VAL A 440 -15.55 -7.42 -22.40
C VAL A 440 -16.27 -6.27 -23.15
N PRO A 441 -17.00 -6.54 -24.26
CA PRO A 441 -17.72 -5.47 -24.95
C PRO A 441 -18.73 -4.75 -24.07
N LEU A 442 -19.46 -5.47 -23.22
CA LEU A 442 -20.40 -4.88 -22.27
C LEU A 442 -19.68 -3.97 -21.26
N MET A 443 -18.59 -4.45 -20.68
CA MET A 443 -17.77 -3.67 -19.75
C MET A 443 -17.28 -2.37 -20.40
N GLU A 444 -16.76 -2.44 -21.62
CA GLU A 444 -16.26 -1.28 -22.36
C GLU A 444 -17.39 -0.30 -22.71
N GLU A 445 -18.55 -0.81 -23.19
CA GLU A 445 -19.73 0.00 -23.50
C GLU A 445 -20.21 0.78 -22.27
N LYS A 446 -20.36 0.10 -21.13
CA LYS A 446 -20.85 0.73 -19.90
C LYS A 446 -19.84 1.71 -19.32
N THR A 447 -18.56 1.42 -19.43
CA THR A 447 -17.48 2.34 -19.05
C THR A 447 -17.58 3.64 -19.85
N LYS A 448 -17.69 3.53 -21.17
CA LYS A 448 -17.84 4.69 -22.07
C LYS A 448 -19.09 5.51 -21.74
N LEU A 449 -20.22 4.85 -21.54
CA LEU A 449 -21.50 5.50 -21.21
C LEU A 449 -21.40 6.29 -19.90
N ILE A 450 -20.81 5.70 -18.84
CA ILE A 450 -20.62 6.39 -17.56
C ILE A 450 -19.71 7.60 -17.72
N LEU A 451 -18.60 7.47 -18.44
CA LEU A 451 -17.70 8.60 -18.71
C LEU A 451 -18.40 9.74 -19.47
N GLU A 452 -19.25 9.42 -20.42
CA GLU A 452 -20.09 10.42 -21.13
C GLU A 452 -21.08 11.12 -20.19
N LEU A 453 -21.70 10.37 -19.26
CA LEU A 453 -22.61 10.94 -18.27
C LEU A 453 -21.90 11.83 -17.25
N LEU A 454 -20.66 11.49 -16.87
CA LEU A 454 -19.86 12.30 -15.96
C LEU A 454 -19.47 13.65 -16.56
N ASN A 455 -19.30 13.73 -17.88
CA ASN A 455 -18.84 14.92 -18.60
C ASN A 455 -19.98 15.80 -19.16
N LYS A 456 -21.24 15.45 -18.93
CA LYS A 456 -22.41 16.29 -19.26
C LYS A 456 -22.64 17.35 -18.20
#